data_d8cb156a0b64bb0cb9e029e1306741df
#
_entry.id   d8cb156a0b64bb0cb9e029e1306741df
#
_cell.length_a   1.000
_cell.length_b   1.000
_cell.length_c   1.000
_cell.angle_alpha   90.00
_cell.angle_beta   90.00
_cell.angle_gamma   90.00
#
_symmetry.space_group_name_H-M   'P 1'
#
loop_
_entity.id
_entity.type
_entity.pdbx_description
1 polymer ?
#
loop_
_entity_poly.entity_id
_entity_poly.type
_entity_poly.pdbx_seq_one_letter_code
_entity_poly.pdbx_strand_id
1 'polypeptide(L)'
;MGVTPLTEILARPFAERYAVPAINVFNDLTLEAVLAAAVENASPLIVQTSVKTVRSIGSDVLYAMWTSMTAGIEVPVTLHLDHCPEREVITECLRRGWNSVLFDASKLPVEENMRQTVEVVAEARAFGAAVEGEIESITGVEDGVGSDTAAERQDLAVALEFLRTTQVDVFAPAIGNAHGSYKQAPVLDAQRVSDIVAAHPVPIALHGGSGLSDEQFRDLISRGCAKVNISTALKETYMKSNLGFLRTAEERQKWDPPSLFRDVRQDVIDLAASLMRLFGSARKAG
;
A
#
# COMPACT_ATOMS: atom_id res chain seq x y z
N MET A 1 4.12 11.67 17.47
CA MET A 1 3.69 11.82 16.06
C MET A 1 2.34 11.17 15.87
N GLY A 2 2.15 9.92 15.72
CA GLY A 2 0.82 9.32 15.45
C GLY A 2 0.40 9.48 13.99
N VAL A 3 -0.87 9.83 13.75
CA VAL A 3 -1.40 10.00 12.39
C VAL A 3 -0.68 11.15 11.68
N THR A 4 -0.03 10.85 10.56
CA THR A 4 0.90 11.72 9.85
C THR A 4 0.56 11.73 8.35
N PRO A 5 0.62 12.88 7.65
CA PRO A 5 0.40 12.96 6.21
C PRO A 5 1.35 12.04 5.42
N LEU A 6 0.85 11.45 4.32
CA LEU A 6 1.66 10.55 3.48
C LEU A 6 2.94 11.22 2.96
N THR A 7 2.85 12.48 2.58
CA THR A 7 4.00 13.26 2.10
C THR A 7 5.11 13.38 3.15
N GLU A 8 4.75 13.57 4.42
CA GLU A 8 5.70 13.63 5.53
C GLU A 8 6.30 12.25 5.84
N ILE A 9 5.45 11.19 5.85
CA ILE A 9 5.92 9.81 6.05
C ILE A 9 6.93 9.39 4.99
N LEU A 10 6.77 9.82 3.73
CA LEU A 10 7.62 9.40 2.62
C LEU A 10 8.82 10.34 2.36
N ALA A 11 8.88 11.53 2.94
CA ALA A 11 9.96 12.47 2.71
C ALA A 11 11.34 11.90 3.08
N ARG A 12 11.46 11.37 4.30
CA ARG A 12 12.70 10.78 4.80
C ARG A 12 13.04 9.44 4.10
N PRO A 13 12.11 8.49 3.90
CA PRO A 13 12.35 7.28 3.12
C PRO A 13 12.90 7.56 1.74
N PHE A 14 12.30 8.51 1.02
CA PHE A 14 12.76 8.89 -0.31
C PHE A 14 14.16 9.49 -0.30
N ALA A 15 14.48 10.36 0.67
CA ALA A 15 15.80 10.98 0.80
C ALA A 15 16.90 10.00 1.23
N GLU A 16 16.61 9.11 2.20
CA GLU A 16 17.57 8.17 2.78
C GLU A 16 17.59 6.79 2.11
N ARG A 17 16.75 6.57 1.08
CA ARG A 17 16.70 5.32 0.31
C ARG A 17 16.35 4.09 1.16
N TYR A 18 15.31 4.19 1.98
CA TYR A 18 14.58 3.08 2.56
C TYR A 18 13.11 3.18 2.18
N ALA A 19 12.30 2.14 2.41
CA ALA A 19 10.88 2.20 2.08
C ALA A 19 10.00 1.92 3.30
N VAL A 20 8.80 2.50 3.29
CA VAL A 20 7.74 2.24 4.27
C VAL A 20 6.83 1.13 3.72
N PRO A 21 6.56 0.06 4.50
CA PRO A 21 5.57 -0.92 4.11
C PRO A 21 4.17 -0.28 4.10
N ALA A 22 3.44 -0.52 3.03
CA ALA A 22 2.06 -0.13 2.83
C ALA A 22 1.21 -1.40 2.79
N ILE A 23 0.49 -1.69 3.88
CA ILE A 23 -0.10 -3.00 4.12
C ILE A 23 -1.62 -2.93 4.05
N ASN A 24 -2.24 -3.72 3.14
CA ASN A 24 -3.68 -3.80 2.98
C ASN A 24 -4.32 -4.60 4.10
N VAL A 25 -5.03 -3.92 4.99
CA VAL A 25 -5.81 -4.54 6.06
C VAL A 25 -7.27 -4.75 5.63
N PHE A 26 -7.95 -5.72 6.23
CA PHE A 26 -9.33 -6.08 5.85
C PHE A 26 -10.25 -6.44 7.04
N ASN A 27 -9.76 -6.32 8.27
CA ASN A 27 -10.55 -6.42 9.50
C ASN A 27 -9.80 -5.77 10.68
N ASP A 28 -10.42 -5.75 11.85
CA ASP A 28 -9.90 -5.22 13.10
C ASP A 28 -8.61 -5.91 13.54
N LEU A 29 -8.54 -7.24 13.46
CA LEU A 29 -7.37 -8.01 13.84
C LEU A 29 -6.15 -7.67 13.00
N THR A 30 -6.30 -7.58 11.66
CA THR A 30 -5.18 -7.24 10.77
C THR A 30 -4.74 -5.79 10.96
N LEU A 31 -5.68 -4.86 11.17
CA LEU A 31 -5.36 -3.46 11.46
C LEU A 31 -4.56 -3.34 12.76
N GLU A 32 -5.03 -3.96 13.83
CA GLU A 32 -4.36 -3.91 15.13
C GLU A 32 -2.97 -4.57 15.06
N ALA A 33 -2.85 -5.72 14.40
CA ALA A 33 -1.58 -6.45 14.30
C ALA A 33 -0.49 -5.67 13.55
N VAL A 34 -0.82 -5.02 12.42
CA VAL A 34 0.19 -4.22 11.69
C VAL A 34 0.58 -2.96 12.44
N LEU A 35 -0.34 -2.33 13.19
CA LEU A 35 -0.04 -1.20 14.06
C LEU A 35 0.86 -1.63 15.24
N ALA A 36 0.58 -2.79 15.86
CA ALA A 36 1.44 -3.35 16.92
C ALA A 36 2.86 -3.60 16.39
N ALA A 37 2.99 -4.22 15.22
CA ALA A 37 4.29 -4.44 14.57
C ALA A 37 5.05 -3.12 14.34
N ALA A 38 4.35 -2.06 13.90
CA ALA A 38 4.95 -0.75 13.67
C ALA A 38 5.50 -0.15 14.99
N VAL A 39 4.74 -0.22 16.07
CA VAL A 39 5.15 0.24 17.40
C VAL A 39 6.35 -0.55 17.91
N GLU A 40 6.27 -1.89 17.89
CA GLU A 40 7.33 -2.78 18.37
C GLU A 40 8.66 -2.60 17.62
N ASN A 41 8.58 -2.29 16.31
CA ASN A 41 9.77 -2.07 15.49
C ASN A 41 10.16 -0.58 15.36
N ALA A 42 9.48 0.34 16.04
CA ALA A 42 9.67 1.78 15.89
C ALA A 42 9.74 2.18 14.40
N SER A 43 8.79 1.70 13.60
CA SER A 43 8.74 1.86 12.15
C SER A 43 7.57 2.76 11.73
N PRO A 44 7.74 3.68 10.76
CA PRO A 44 6.59 4.27 10.08
C PRO A 44 5.81 3.18 9.34
N LEU A 45 4.49 3.40 9.17
CA LEU A 45 3.60 2.44 8.50
C LEU A 45 2.52 3.16 7.69
N ILE A 46 2.25 2.65 6.49
CA ILE A 46 1.08 3.02 5.69
C ILE A 46 0.05 1.89 5.81
N VAL A 47 -1.08 2.16 6.45
CA VAL A 47 -2.22 1.25 6.49
C VAL A 47 -3.06 1.49 5.25
N GLN A 48 -3.27 0.46 4.45
CA GLN A 48 -4.08 0.53 3.22
C GLN A 48 -5.41 -0.19 3.38
N THR A 49 -6.45 0.34 2.72
CA THR A 49 -7.76 -0.31 2.58
C THR A 49 -8.15 -0.32 1.11
N SER A 50 -8.55 -1.48 0.59
CA SER A 50 -9.11 -1.55 -0.76
C SER A 50 -10.57 -1.09 -0.79
N VAL A 51 -11.07 -0.74 -1.98
CA VAL A 51 -12.52 -0.46 -2.19
C VAL A 51 -13.39 -1.59 -1.69
N LYS A 52 -12.96 -2.84 -1.91
CA LYS A 52 -13.68 -4.03 -1.43
C LYS A 52 -13.79 -4.06 0.09
N THR A 53 -12.72 -3.71 0.79
CA THR A 53 -12.70 -3.61 2.26
C THR A 53 -13.62 -2.48 2.74
N VAL A 54 -13.52 -1.30 2.12
CA VAL A 54 -14.39 -0.15 2.45
C VAL A 54 -15.87 -0.52 2.29
N ARG A 55 -16.23 -1.18 1.21
CA ARG A 55 -17.63 -1.62 0.96
C ARG A 55 -18.10 -2.74 1.90
N SER A 56 -17.19 -3.63 2.31
CA SER A 56 -17.53 -4.77 3.17
C SER A 56 -17.78 -4.35 4.61
N ILE A 57 -17.00 -3.42 5.12
CA ILE A 57 -17.06 -2.98 6.55
C ILE A 57 -17.83 -1.68 6.70
N GLY A 58 -17.76 -0.80 5.70
CA GLY A 58 -18.25 0.58 5.74
C GLY A 58 -17.17 1.57 6.16
N SER A 59 -17.12 2.71 5.47
CA SER A 59 -16.11 3.76 5.72
C SER A 59 -16.16 4.30 7.15
N ASP A 60 -17.36 4.45 7.73
CA ASP A 60 -17.57 4.91 9.09
C ASP A 60 -16.94 3.99 10.14
N VAL A 61 -17.18 2.67 10.00
CA VAL A 61 -16.67 1.66 10.93
C VAL A 61 -15.15 1.55 10.80
N LEU A 62 -14.64 1.51 9.57
CA LEU A 62 -13.19 1.49 9.32
C LEU A 62 -12.49 2.70 9.94
N TYR A 63 -13.05 3.90 9.75
CA TYR A 63 -12.45 5.11 10.30
C TYR A 63 -12.54 5.17 11.83
N ALA A 64 -13.64 4.68 12.41
CA ALA A 64 -13.77 4.55 13.87
C ALA A 64 -12.73 3.56 14.46
N MET A 65 -12.52 2.41 13.81
CA MET A 65 -11.47 1.46 14.19
C MET A 65 -10.09 2.11 14.09
N TRP A 66 -9.78 2.75 12.95
CA TRP A 66 -8.53 3.49 12.75
C TRP A 66 -8.28 4.52 13.84
N THR A 67 -9.25 5.40 14.10
CA THR A 67 -9.13 6.47 15.10
C THR A 67 -8.91 5.92 16.50
N SER A 68 -9.65 4.86 16.87
CA SER A 68 -9.53 4.21 18.17
C SER A 68 -8.17 3.53 18.35
N MET A 69 -7.71 2.80 17.34
CA MET A 69 -6.49 2.00 17.42
C MET A 69 -5.22 2.85 17.25
N THR A 70 -5.30 4.02 16.61
CA THR A 70 -4.17 4.94 16.50
C THR A 70 -4.08 5.95 17.63
N ALA A 71 -5.09 6.01 18.51
CA ALA A 71 -5.05 6.86 19.69
C ALA A 71 -3.86 6.51 20.59
N GLY A 72 -2.94 7.47 20.76
CA GLY A 72 -1.73 7.28 21.57
C GLY A 72 -0.57 6.55 20.89
N ILE A 73 -0.69 6.19 19.60
CA ILE A 73 0.46 5.70 18.82
C ILE A 73 1.43 6.85 18.55
N GLU A 74 2.70 6.64 18.84
CA GLU A 74 3.76 7.66 18.66
C GLU A 74 4.51 7.52 17.34
N VAL A 75 4.54 6.31 16.74
CA VAL A 75 5.16 6.09 15.43
C VAL A 75 4.31 6.74 14.31
N PRO A 76 4.95 7.28 13.24
CA PRO A 76 4.21 7.84 12.12
C PRO A 76 3.36 6.81 11.40
N VAL A 77 2.04 7.04 11.31
CA VAL A 77 1.11 6.16 10.60
C VAL A 77 0.17 6.97 9.72
N THR A 78 -0.20 6.43 8.56
CA THR A 78 -1.15 7.05 7.63
C THR A 78 -2.20 6.05 7.14
N LEU A 79 -3.41 6.54 6.83
CA LEU A 79 -4.49 5.74 6.27
C LEU A 79 -4.64 6.06 4.79
N HIS A 80 -4.51 5.04 3.94
CA HIS A 80 -4.49 5.14 2.49
C HIS A 80 -5.61 4.32 1.84
N LEU A 81 -6.32 4.91 0.87
CA LEU A 81 -7.26 4.18 0.01
C LEU A 81 -6.49 3.67 -1.21
N ASP A 82 -6.38 2.34 -1.33
CA ASP A 82 -5.61 1.66 -2.35
C ASP A 82 -6.49 1.29 -3.56
N HIS A 83 -5.98 1.51 -4.77
CA HIS A 83 -6.62 1.20 -6.06
C HIS A 83 -8.12 1.53 -6.14
N CYS A 84 -8.45 2.80 -6.14
CA CYS A 84 -9.85 3.23 -6.25
C CYS A 84 -10.14 3.92 -7.60
N PRO A 85 -10.85 3.26 -8.53
CA PRO A 85 -11.31 3.89 -9.76
C PRO A 85 -12.57 4.74 -9.58
N GLU A 86 -13.21 4.68 -8.41
CA GLU A 86 -14.54 5.24 -8.16
C GLU A 86 -14.45 6.57 -7.41
N ARG A 87 -14.72 7.67 -8.12
CA ARG A 87 -14.67 9.02 -7.58
C ARG A 87 -15.53 9.21 -6.31
N GLU A 88 -16.71 8.58 -6.29
CA GLU A 88 -17.63 8.67 -5.14
C GLU A 88 -17.04 8.05 -3.89
N VAL A 89 -16.35 6.91 -4.01
CA VAL A 89 -15.67 6.25 -2.89
C VAL A 89 -14.48 7.06 -2.41
N ILE A 90 -13.72 7.68 -3.32
CA ILE A 90 -12.64 8.61 -2.97
C ILE A 90 -13.19 9.77 -2.15
N THR A 91 -14.23 10.45 -2.65
CA THR A 91 -14.87 11.57 -1.96
C THR A 91 -15.39 11.16 -0.57
N GLU A 92 -16.01 9.98 -0.47
CA GLU A 92 -16.50 9.42 0.80
C GLU A 92 -15.34 9.22 1.79
N CYS A 93 -14.26 8.55 1.39
CA CYS A 93 -13.11 8.28 2.23
C CYS A 93 -12.41 9.58 2.67
N LEU A 94 -12.23 10.54 1.77
CA LEU A 94 -11.64 11.85 2.09
C LEU A 94 -12.48 12.61 3.12
N ARG A 95 -13.80 12.62 2.98
CA ARG A 95 -14.73 13.26 3.95
C ARG A 95 -14.68 12.59 5.33
N ARG A 96 -14.37 11.32 5.41
CA ARG A 96 -14.23 10.58 6.67
C ARG A 96 -12.88 10.81 7.33
N GLY A 97 -11.83 11.14 6.56
CA GLY A 97 -10.51 11.45 7.09
C GLY A 97 -9.39 10.51 6.62
N TRP A 98 -9.60 9.75 5.53
CA TRP A 98 -8.46 9.16 4.84
C TRP A 98 -7.52 10.28 4.43
N ASN A 99 -6.26 10.16 4.79
CA ASN A 99 -5.25 11.18 4.52
C ASN A 99 -4.39 10.90 3.30
N SER A 100 -4.71 9.84 2.55
CA SER A 100 -4.20 9.64 1.20
C SER A 100 -5.07 8.66 0.39
N VAL A 101 -5.03 8.80 -0.93
CA VAL A 101 -5.79 7.97 -1.88
C VAL A 101 -4.96 7.67 -3.11
N LEU A 102 -5.13 6.47 -3.68
CA LEU A 102 -4.72 6.14 -5.04
C LEU A 102 -5.94 6.21 -5.96
N PHE A 103 -5.94 7.16 -6.89
CA PHE A 103 -6.91 7.17 -7.97
C PHE A 103 -6.42 6.28 -9.10
N ASP A 104 -7.05 5.13 -9.27
CA ASP A 104 -6.71 4.15 -10.31
C ASP A 104 -7.53 4.39 -11.57
N ALA A 105 -7.02 5.25 -12.44
CA ALA A 105 -7.57 5.50 -13.77
C ALA A 105 -6.73 4.81 -14.88
N SER A 106 -5.94 3.81 -14.54
CA SER A 106 -5.00 3.12 -15.45
C SER A 106 -5.67 2.41 -16.65
N LYS A 107 -6.98 2.20 -16.59
CA LYS A 107 -7.80 1.65 -17.69
C LYS A 107 -8.31 2.70 -18.67
N LEU A 108 -8.17 3.98 -18.35
CA LEU A 108 -8.58 5.08 -19.22
C LEU A 108 -7.44 5.48 -20.18
N PRO A 109 -7.75 6.13 -21.31
CA PRO A 109 -6.72 6.81 -22.09
C PRO A 109 -5.92 7.79 -21.22
N VAL A 110 -4.61 7.92 -21.49
CA VAL A 110 -3.69 8.69 -20.65
C VAL A 110 -4.15 10.13 -20.42
N GLU A 111 -4.66 10.80 -21.46
CA GLU A 111 -5.16 12.17 -21.37
C GLU A 111 -6.37 12.28 -20.44
N GLU A 112 -7.26 11.30 -20.47
CA GLU A 112 -8.44 11.28 -19.61
C GLU A 112 -8.05 10.91 -18.17
N ASN A 113 -7.09 9.98 -17.99
CA ASN A 113 -6.49 9.70 -16.68
C ASN A 113 -5.88 10.98 -16.08
N MET A 114 -5.02 11.69 -16.83
CA MET A 114 -4.44 12.97 -16.40
C MET A 114 -5.50 14.00 -16.01
N ARG A 115 -6.52 14.17 -16.86
CA ARG A 115 -7.59 15.14 -16.60
C ARG A 115 -8.33 14.83 -15.30
N GLN A 116 -8.72 13.58 -15.07
CA GLN A 116 -9.43 13.18 -13.86
C GLN A 116 -8.51 13.19 -12.63
N THR A 117 -7.25 12.80 -12.77
CA THR A 117 -6.29 12.83 -11.67
C THR A 117 -6.05 14.25 -11.16
N VAL A 118 -6.00 15.26 -12.05
CA VAL A 118 -5.94 16.67 -11.65
C VAL A 118 -7.12 17.05 -10.75
N GLU A 119 -8.34 16.61 -11.08
CA GLU A 119 -9.52 16.89 -10.28
C GLU A 119 -9.45 16.19 -8.91
N VAL A 120 -8.98 14.93 -8.87
CA VAL A 120 -8.79 14.19 -7.60
C VAL A 120 -7.74 14.87 -6.74
N VAL A 121 -6.63 15.30 -7.31
CA VAL A 121 -5.59 16.04 -6.58
C VAL A 121 -6.14 17.33 -5.98
N ALA A 122 -6.92 18.09 -6.76
CA ALA A 122 -7.55 19.31 -6.26
C ALA A 122 -8.54 19.03 -5.10
N GLU A 123 -9.35 17.97 -5.22
CA GLU A 123 -10.28 17.54 -4.18
C GLU A 123 -9.53 17.08 -2.93
N ALA A 124 -8.56 16.18 -3.06
CA ALA A 124 -7.79 15.63 -1.94
C ALA A 124 -7.05 16.73 -1.14
N ARG A 125 -6.46 17.70 -1.84
CA ARG A 125 -5.81 18.87 -1.20
C ARG A 125 -6.76 19.69 -0.33
N ALA A 126 -8.04 19.79 -0.72
CA ALA A 126 -9.04 20.49 0.11
C ALA A 126 -9.31 19.79 1.45
N PHE A 127 -8.99 18.49 1.54
CA PHE A 127 -9.05 17.70 2.79
C PHE A 127 -7.67 17.52 3.45
N GLY A 128 -6.60 18.11 2.91
CA GLY A 128 -5.23 17.91 3.39
C GLY A 128 -4.68 16.51 3.12
N ALA A 129 -5.26 15.81 2.15
CA ALA A 129 -4.86 14.45 1.77
C ALA A 129 -3.93 14.44 0.56
N ALA A 130 -3.04 13.46 0.52
CA ALA A 130 -2.11 13.21 -0.59
C ALA A 130 -2.74 12.29 -1.65
N VAL A 131 -2.22 12.37 -2.89
CA VAL A 131 -2.67 11.50 -3.99
C VAL A 131 -1.49 10.72 -4.55
N GLU A 132 -1.69 9.41 -4.68
CA GLU A 132 -0.87 8.52 -5.48
C GLU A 132 -1.49 8.40 -6.88
N GLY A 133 -0.67 8.42 -7.91
CA GLY A 133 -1.10 8.30 -9.31
C GLY A 133 -0.47 7.11 -10.00
N GLU A 134 -1.22 6.52 -10.92
CA GLU A 134 -0.82 5.40 -11.77
C GLU A 134 -1.27 5.67 -13.21
N ILE A 135 -0.42 5.38 -14.20
CA ILE A 135 -0.76 5.55 -15.62
C ILE A 135 -1.14 4.21 -16.24
N GLU A 136 -0.26 3.22 -16.08
CA GLU A 136 -0.40 1.90 -16.67
C GLU A 136 -1.03 0.92 -15.69
N SER A 137 -2.01 0.14 -16.15
CA SER A 137 -2.55 -0.96 -15.39
C SER A 137 -1.47 -2.02 -15.13
N ILE A 138 -1.19 -2.31 -13.88
CA ILE A 138 -0.27 -3.37 -13.50
C ILE A 138 -0.96 -4.72 -13.73
N THR A 139 -0.23 -5.68 -14.32
CA THR A 139 -0.76 -7.02 -14.61
C THR A 139 -1.21 -7.73 -13.33
N GLY A 140 -2.30 -8.49 -13.42
CA GLY A 140 -2.89 -9.23 -12.30
C GLY A 140 -4.10 -8.52 -11.70
N VAL A 141 -4.86 -9.25 -10.90
CA VAL A 141 -6.08 -8.74 -10.25
C VAL A 141 -5.87 -8.75 -8.74
N GLU A 142 -6.03 -7.60 -8.11
CA GLU A 142 -6.02 -7.43 -6.66
C GLU A 142 -7.34 -6.83 -6.22
N ASP A 143 -8.03 -7.51 -5.29
CA ASP A 143 -9.34 -7.11 -4.74
C ASP A 143 -10.44 -6.80 -5.78
N GLY A 144 -10.33 -7.41 -6.98
CA GLY A 144 -11.25 -7.19 -8.10
C GLY A 144 -10.87 -6.03 -9.01
N VAL A 145 -9.77 -5.35 -8.74
CA VAL A 145 -9.20 -4.29 -9.59
C VAL A 145 -7.96 -4.84 -10.30
N GLY A 146 -7.72 -4.43 -11.54
CA GLY A 146 -6.59 -4.88 -12.36
C GLY A 146 -7.02 -5.61 -13.63
N SER A 147 -6.05 -6.22 -14.31
CA SER A 147 -6.23 -6.97 -15.57
C SER A 147 -5.20 -8.10 -15.66
N ASP A 148 -5.64 -9.27 -16.17
CA ASP A 148 -4.71 -10.38 -16.45
C ASP A 148 -3.86 -10.18 -17.71
N THR A 149 -4.17 -9.13 -18.51
CA THR A 149 -3.39 -8.73 -19.66
C THR A 149 -2.44 -7.59 -19.26
N ALA A 150 -1.17 -7.73 -19.64
CA ALA A 150 -0.20 -6.64 -19.48
C ALA A 150 -0.67 -5.41 -20.26
N ALA A 151 -0.76 -4.26 -19.59
CA ALA A 151 -0.95 -3.00 -20.28
C ALA A 151 0.33 -2.64 -21.06
N GLU A 152 0.15 -1.94 -22.19
CA GLU A 152 1.28 -1.37 -22.89
C GLU A 152 1.92 -0.29 -22.01
N ARG A 153 3.23 -0.46 -21.78
CA ARG A 153 3.98 0.48 -20.95
C ARG A 153 4.19 1.79 -21.71
N GLN A 154 3.84 2.89 -21.08
CA GLN A 154 4.02 4.23 -21.63
C GLN A 154 5.51 4.63 -21.63
N ASP A 155 5.87 5.50 -22.57
CA ASP A 155 7.21 6.07 -22.63
C ASP A 155 7.52 6.95 -21.42
N LEU A 156 8.82 7.12 -21.12
CA LEU A 156 9.27 7.99 -20.04
C LEU A 156 8.74 9.43 -20.21
N ALA A 157 8.66 9.94 -21.43
CA ALA A 157 8.15 11.29 -21.70
C ALA A 157 6.69 11.45 -21.24
N VAL A 158 5.85 10.44 -21.47
CA VAL A 158 4.44 10.42 -21.03
C VAL A 158 4.35 10.37 -19.49
N ALA A 159 5.18 9.54 -18.84
CA ALA A 159 5.24 9.50 -17.39
C ALA A 159 5.64 10.85 -16.77
N LEU A 160 6.61 11.53 -17.36
CA LEU A 160 7.05 12.86 -16.91
C LEU A 160 6.01 13.95 -17.19
N GLU A 161 5.26 13.84 -18.27
CA GLU A 161 4.13 14.75 -18.57
C GLU A 161 3.00 14.55 -17.56
N PHE A 162 2.64 13.29 -17.25
CA PHE A 162 1.67 12.95 -16.22
C PHE A 162 2.04 13.59 -14.88
N LEU A 163 3.28 13.39 -14.41
CA LEU A 163 3.77 13.94 -13.14
C LEU A 163 3.71 15.47 -13.09
N ARG A 164 4.13 16.14 -14.18
CA ARG A 164 4.09 17.62 -14.26
C ARG A 164 2.67 18.16 -14.29
N THR A 165 1.76 17.47 -14.97
CA THR A 165 0.38 17.89 -15.16
C THR A 165 -0.46 17.65 -13.93
N THR A 166 -0.37 16.45 -13.37
CA THR A 166 -1.24 16.01 -12.25
C THR A 166 -0.72 16.45 -10.89
N GLN A 167 0.61 16.57 -10.76
CA GLN A 167 1.28 16.90 -9.49
C GLN A 167 0.87 15.97 -8.34
N VAL A 168 0.78 14.67 -8.64
CA VAL A 168 0.59 13.64 -7.61
C VAL A 168 1.77 13.60 -6.65
N ASP A 169 1.50 13.21 -5.42
CA ASP A 169 2.50 13.22 -4.34
C ASP A 169 3.37 11.94 -4.33
N VAL A 170 2.84 10.87 -4.91
CA VAL A 170 3.48 9.56 -5.05
C VAL A 170 3.13 8.99 -6.42
N PHE A 171 4.07 8.29 -7.04
CA PHE A 171 3.86 7.73 -8.38
C PHE A 171 4.11 6.22 -8.42
N ALA A 172 3.19 5.47 -9.03
CA ALA A 172 3.27 4.04 -9.23
C ALA A 172 3.50 3.69 -10.71
N PRO A 173 4.74 3.57 -11.18
CA PRO A 173 5.03 3.18 -12.56
C PRO A 173 4.92 1.67 -12.76
N ALA A 174 4.45 1.22 -13.92
CA ALA A 174 4.62 -0.16 -14.35
C ALA A 174 6.09 -0.40 -14.75
N ILE A 175 6.73 -1.36 -14.08
CA ILE A 175 8.13 -1.76 -14.30
C ILE A 175 8.28 -3.25 -14.62
N GLY A 176 7.20 -3.93 -15.02
CA GLY A 176 7.15 -5.38 -15.20
C GLY A 176 6.72 -6.14 -13.94
N ASN A 177 6.28 -5.42 -12.92
CA ASN A 177 5.66 -5.94 -11.71
C ASN A 177 4.22 -6.42 -12.00
N ALA A 178 3.70 -7.30 -11.13
CA ALA A 178 2.34 -7.82 -11.23
C ALA A 178 1.72 -8.01 -9.84
N HIS A 179 0.40 -7.86 -9.76
CA HIS A 179 -0.37 -8.18 -8.56
C HIS A 179 -0.48 -9.69 -8.35
N GLY A 180 -0.53 -10.12 -7.09
CA GLY A 180 -0.66 -11.53 -6.73
C GLY A 180 0.69 -12.25 -6.62
N SER A 181 0.63 -13.59 -6.54
CA SER A 181 1.83 -14.41 -6.43
C SER A 181 2.42 -14.69 -7.82
N TYR A 182 3.70 -14.41 -7.99
CA TYR A 182 4.40 -14.68 -9.24
C TYR A 182 4.55 -16.20 -9.49
N LYS A 183 4.20 -16.64 -10.70
CA LYS A 183 4.48 -18.04 -11.15
C LYS A 183 5.95 -18.25 -11.52
N GLN A 184 6.62 -17.19 -11.94
CA GLN A 184 8.05 -17.14 -12.27
C GLN A 184 8.60 -15.80 -11.79
N ALA A 185 9.91 -15.73 -11.48
CA ALA A 185 10.54 -14.48 -11.08
C ALA A 185 10.32 -13.39 -12.15
N PRO A 186 9.78 -12.20 -11.79
CA PRO A 186 9.53 -11.15 -12.75
C PRO A 186 10.83 -10.53 -13.24
N VAL A 187 10.83 -10.12 -14.52
CA VAL A 187 11.89 -9.29 -15.08
C VAL A 187 11.48 -7.82 -14.90
N LEU A 188 12.14 -7.16 -13.96
CA LEU A 188 11.82 -5.79 -13.60
C LEU A 188 12.72 -4.79 -14.32
N ASP A 189 12.13 -3.73 -14.88
CA ASP A 189 12.84 -2.56 -15.40
C ASP A 189 13.15 -1.56 -14.28
N ALA A 190 14.11 -1.92 -13.44
CA ALA A 190 14.52 -1.05 -12.34
C ALA A 190 15.17 0.26 -12.82
N GLN A 191 15.71 0.30 -14.07
CA GLN A 191 16.29 1.52 -14.62
C GLN A 191 15.21 2.59 -14.83
N ARG A 192 13.99 2.23 -15.23
CA ARG A 192 12.86 3.15 -15.35
C ARG A 192 12.59 3.93 -14.06
N VAL A 193 12.72 3.29 -12.89
CA VAL A 193 12.59 3.98 -11.60
C VAL A 193 13.65 5.07 -11.47
N SER A 194 14.91 4.75 -11.78
CA SER A 194 16.02 5.73 -11.72
C SER A 194 15.80 6.89 -12.67
N ASP A 195 15.37 6.63 -13.89
CA ASP A 195 15.16 7.64 -14.93
C ASP A 195 14.02 8.61 -14.55
N ILE A 196 12.91 8.09 -14.01
CA ILE A 196 11.80 8.91 -13.51
C ILE A 196 12.27 9.80 -12.37
N VAL A 197 12.89 9.22 -11.33
CA VAL A 197 13.35 9.95 -10.14
C VAL A 197 14.41 11.01 -10.48
N ALA A 198 15.28 10.72 -11.43
CA ALA A 198 16.31 11.69 -11.87
C ALA A 198 15.69 12.88 -12.63
N ALA A 199 14.65 12.63 -13.44
CA ALA A 199 14.00 13.67 -14.24
C ALA A 199 12.92 14.43 -13.47
N HIS A 200 12.24 13.78 -12.53
CA HIS A 200 11.19 14.35 -11.67
C HIS A 200 11.26 13.70 -10.28
N PRO A 201 11.92 14.33 -9.30
CA PRO A 201 12.04 13.77 -7.96
C PRO A 201 10.67 13.60 -7.28
N VAL A 202 10.18 12.37 -7.23
CA VAL A 202 8.92 11.97 -6.61
C VAL A 202 9.09 10.61 -5.93
N PRO A 203 8.54 10.38 -4.72
CA PRO A 203 8.52 9.06 -4.13
C PRO A 203 7.82 8.04 -5.04
N ILE A 204 8.46 6.90 -5.26
CA ILE A 204 7.86 5.81 -6.05
C ILE A 204 7.18 4.81 -5.14
N ALA A 205 5.95 4.43 -5.51
CA ALA A 205 5.23 3.30 -4.94
C ALA A 205 5.51 2.04 -5.78
N LEU A 206 6.01 1.01 -5.13
CA LEU A 206 6.19 -0.31 -5.73
C LEU A 206 4.94 -1.16 -5.45
N HIS A 207 4.17 -1.43 -6.48
CA HIS A 207 3.04 -2.37 -6.43
C HIS A 207 3.49 -3.79 -6.77
N GLY A 208 2.65 -4.78 -6.42
CA GLY A 208 2.94 -6.18 -6.72
C GLY A 208 4.19 -6.70 -6.01
N GLY A 209 4.47 -6.24 -4.80
CA GLY A 209 5.65 -6.64 -4.04
C GLY A 209 5.64 -8.08 -3.53
N SER A 210 4.48 -8.73 -3.46
CA SER A 210 4.38 -10.09 -2.91
C SER A 210 5.05 -11.10 -3.84
N GLY A 211 6.21 -11.65 -3.42
CA GLY A 211 6.95 -12.66 -4.19
C GLY A 211 8.19 -12.13 -4.91
N LEU A 212 8.56 -10.87 -4.73
CA LEU A 212 9.89 -10.37 -5.11
C LEU A 212 10.96 -10.90 -4.16
N SER A 213 12.18 -11.03 -4.66
CA SER A 213 13.33 -11.39 -3.82
C SER A 213 13.78 -10.18 -2.98
N ASP A 214 14.49 -10.46 -1.90
CA ASP A 214 15.10 -9.44 -1.04
C ASP A 214 16.05 -8.50 -1.82
N GLU A 215 16.79 -9.05 -2.80
CA GLU A 215 17.68 -8.29 -3.66
C GLU A 215 16.90 -7.33 -4.57
N GLN A 216 15.77 -7.78 -5.15
CA GLN A 216 14.91 -6.94 -5.98
C GLN A 216 14.31 -5.78 -5.17
N PHE A 217 13.85 -6.05 -3.95
CA PHE A 217 13.39 -4.98 -3.06
C PHE A 217 14.51 -3.97 -2.77
N ARG A 218 15.69 -4.43 -2.37
CA ARG A 218 16.82 -3.53 -2.05
C ARG A 218 17.26 -2.70 -3.26
N ASP A 219 17.31 -3.29 -4.45
CA ASP A 219 17.65 -2.55 -5.68
C ASP A 219 16.62 -1.46 -5.96
N LEU A 220 15.32 -1.77 -6.00
CA LEU A 220 14.27 -0.81 -6.29
C LEU A 220 14.19 0.32 -5.22
N ILE A 221 14.34 -0.02 -3.94
CA ILE A 221 14.37 0.95 -2.84
C ILE A 221 15.56 1.90 -3.00
N SER A 222 16.74 1.38 -3.34
CA SER A 222 17.93 2.20 -3.59
C SER A 222 17.74 3.23 -4.72
N ARG A 223 16.84 2.94 -5.66
CA ARG A 223 16.51 3.80 -6.81
C ARG A 223 15.44 4.83 -6.53
N GLY A 224 14.67 4.70 -5.44
CA GLY A 224 13.65 5.68 -5.04
C GLY A 224 12.26 5.12 -4.77
N CYS A 225 12.08 3.80 -4.73
CA CYS A 225 10.85 3.21 -4.18
C CYS A 225 10.81 3.45 -2.68
N ALA A 226 9.96 4.38 -2.25
CA ALA A 226 9.81 4.79 -0.85
C ALA A 226 8.57 4.20 -0.17
N LYS A 227 7.63 3.67 -0.95
CA LYS A 227 6.41 2.95 -0.53
C LYS A 227 6.40 1.58 -1.19
N VAL A 228 6.11 0.52 -0.44
CA VAL A 228 6.00 -0.84 -0.98
C VAL A 228 4.67 -1.45 -0.57
N ASN A 229 3.82 -1.74 -1.56
CA ASN A 229 2.49 -2.33 -1.34
C ASN A 229 2.57 -3.82 -1.05
N ILE A 230 1.91 -4.22 0.04
CA ILE A 230 1.80 -5.61 0.49
C ILE A 230 0.32 -5.93 0.76
N SER A 231 -0.24 -6.80 -0.05
CA SER A 231 -1.61 -7.27 0.09
C SER A 231 -1.68 -8.80 0.09
N THR A 232 -1.26 -9.45 -0.99
CA THR A 232 -1.33 -10.91 -1.15
C THR A 232 -0.60 -11.65 -0.02
N ALA A 233 0.59 -11.22 0.36
CA ALA A 233 1.35 -11.86 1.44
C ALA A 233 0.60 -11.80 2.79
N LEU A 234 -0.07 -10.68 3.12
CA LEU A 234 -0.87 -10.58 4.33
C LEU A 234 -2.09 -11.52 4.27
N LYS A 235 -2.82 -11.52 3.13
CA LYS A 235 -3.98 -12.40 2.94
C LYS A 235 -3.59 -13.88 3.07
N GLU A 236 -2.49 -14.28 2.46
CA GLU A 236 -1.98 -15.65 2.55
C GLU A 236 -1.59 -16.01 3.98
N THR A 237 -0.86 -15.14 4.68
CA THR A 237 -0.47 -15.36 6.09
C THR A 237 -1.71 -15.53 6.95
N TYR A 238 -2.66 -14.59 6.86
CA TYR A 238 -3.91 -14.67 7.61
C TYR A 238 -4.66 -15.99 7.35
N MET A 239 -4.87 -16.36 6.07
CA MET A 239 -5.62 -17.56 5.70
C MET A 239 -4.89 -18.84 6.11
N LYS A 240 -3.56 -18.91 5.94
CA LYS A 240 -2.76 -20.09 6.30
C LYS A 240 -2.71 -20.29 7.81
N SER A 241 -2.57 -19.22 8.59
CA SER A 241 -2.60 -19.25 10.06
C SER A 241 -3.94 -19.77 10.59
N ASN A 242 -5.06 -19.20 10.10
CA ASN A 242 -6.40 -19.68 10.44
C ASN A 242 -6.57 -21.17 10.11
N LEU A 243 -6.20 -21.57 8.90
CA LEU A 243 -6.33 -22.97 8.45
C LEU A 243 -5.49 -23.92 9.32
N GLY A 244 -4.27 -23.55 9.68
CA GLY A 244 -3.39 -24.34 10.55
C GLY A 244 -3.98 -24.55 11.94
N PHE A 245 -4.47 -23.47 12.55
CA PHE A 245 -5.13 -23.54 13.85
C PHE A 245 -6.41 -24.40 13.81
N LEU A 246 -7.28 -24.18 12.81
CA LEU A 246 -8.56 -24.90 12.71
C LEU A 246 -8.37 -26.40 12.48
N ARG A 247 -7.36 -26.84 11.72
CA ARG A 247 -7.02 -28.26 11.57
C ARG A 247 -6.64 -28.88 12.93
N THR A 248 -5.78 -28.20 13.69
CA THR A 248 -5.39 -28.65 15.02
C THR A 248 -6.55 -28.65 16.01
N ALA A 249 -7.44 -27.66 15.94
CA ALA A 249 -8.63 -27.56 16.77
C ALA A 249 -9.61 -28.72 16.48
N GLU A 250 -9.78 -29.06 15.19
CA GLU A 250 -10.61 -30.21 14.76
C GLU A 250 -10.03 -31.54 15.26
N GLU A 251 -8.74 -31.79 15.06
CA GLU A 251 -8.07 -33.01 15.52
C GLU A 251 -8.19 -33.20 17.05
N ARG A 252 -8.08 -32.10 17.80
CA ARG A 252 -8.14 -32.11 19.27
C ARG A 252 -9.56 -31.94 19.83
N GLN A 253 -10.57 -31.72 18.98
CA GLN A 253 -11.94 -31.37 19.37
C GLN A 253 -11.99 -30.22 20.39
N LYS A 254 -11.11 -29.20 20.17
CA LYS A 254 -10.94 -28.07 21.07
C LYS A 254 -11.09 -26.75 20.33
N TRP A 255 -12.24 -26.11 20.50
CA TRP A 255 -12.64 -24.89 19.77
C TRP A 255 -12.46 -23.67 20.67
N ASP A 256 -11.40 -22.86 20.42
CA ASP A 256 -11.05 -21.69 21.23
C ASP A 256 -10.77 -20.48 20.32
N PRO A 257 -11.82 -19.67 20.00
CA PRO A 257 -11.65 -18.49 19.15
C PRO A 257 -10.64 -17.46 19.66
N PRO A 258 -10.57 -17.12 20.98
CA PRO A 258 -9.55 -16.19 21.46
C PRO A 258 -8.11 -16.66 21.21
N SER A 259 -7.84 -17.96 21.31
CA SER A 259 -6.52 -18.51 20.98
C SER A 259 -6.25 -18.45 19.48
N LEU A 260 -7.25 -18.72 18.63
CA LEU A 260 -7.13 -18.53 17.19
C LEU A 260 -6.75 -17.08 16.86
N PHE A 261 -7.45 -16.10 17.41
CA PHE A 261 -7.20 -14.69 17.13
C PHE A 261 -5.79 -14.26 17.58
N ARG A 262 -5.33 -14.75 18.75
CA ARG A 262 -3.97 -14.49 19.25
C ARG A 262 -2.91 -15.04 18.29
N ASP A 263 -3.06 -16.28 17.83
CA ASP A 263 -2.07 -16.94 16.98
C ASP A 263 -2.02 -16.29 15.58
N VAL A 264 -3.18 -16.02 14.99
CA VAL A 264 -3.28 -15.28 13.71
C VAL A 264 -2.69 -13.87 13.82
N ARG A 265 -2.98 -13.17 14.91
CA ARG A 265 -2.40 -11.86 15.20
C ARG A 265 -0.88 -11.90 15.22
N GLN A 266 -0.30 -12.90 15.89
CA GLN A 266 1.16 -13.02 15.98
C GLN A 266 1.79 -13.26 14.61
N ASP A 267 1.23 -14.14 13.78
CA ASP A 267 1.74 -14.40 12.43
C ASP A 267 1.69 -13.12 11.54
N VAL A 268 0.66 -12.29 11.69
CA VAL A 268 0.56 -11.01 10.99
C VAL A 268 1.61 -10.01 11.49
N ILE A 269 1.84 -9.93 12.81
CA ILE A 269 2.91 -9.11 13.40
C ILE A 269 4.27 -9.53 12.84
N ASP A 270 4.56 -10.83 12.84
CA ASP A 270 5.85 -11.37 12.40
C ASP A 270 6.10 -11.07 10.92
N LEU A 271 5.08 -11.19 10.06
CA LEU A 271 5.16 -10.78 8.66
C LEU A 271 5.48 -9.27 8.55
N ALA A 272 4.68 -8.42 9.18
CA ALA A 272 4.85 -6.96 9.09
C ALA A 272 6.23 -6.53 9.61
N ALA A 273 6.67 -7.08 10.74
CA ALA A 273 8.00 -6.83 11.31
C ALA A 273 9.14 -7.27 10.37
N SER A 274 8.98 -8.41 9.68
CA SER A 274 9.96 -8.87 8.69
C SER A 274 10.10 -7.90 7.51
N LEU A 275 8.98 -7.39 7.01
CA LEU A 275 8.94 -6.39 5.93
C LEU A 275 9.55 -5.05 6.37
N MET A 276 9.27 -4.58 7.58
CA MET A 276 9.86 -3.35 8.12
C MET A 276 11.39 -3.46 8.20
N ARG A 277 11.91 -4.61 8.59
CA ARG A 277 13.37 -4.87 8.59
C ARG A 277 13.94 -4.94 7.18
N LEU A 278 13.28 -5.66 6.27
CA LEU A 278 13.72 -5.83 4.90
C LEU A 278 13.77 -4.50 4.15
N PHE A 279 12.74 -3.65 4.32
CA PHE A 279 12.65 -2.35 3.64
C PHE A 279 13.47 -1.26 4.33
N GLY A 280 14.06 -1.55 5.50
CA GLY A 280 14.93 -0.62 6.24
C GLY A 280 14.18 0.45 7.02
N SER A 281 12.86 0.31 7.23
CA SER A 281 12.04 1.26 8.00
C SER A 281 12.07 0.99 9.52
N ALA A 282 12.49 -0.18 9.96
CA ALA A 282 12.63 -0.48 11.38
C ALA A 282 13.60 0.52 12.05
N ARG A 283 13.19 1.05 13.22
CA ARG A 283 13.89 2.08 14.02
C ARG A 283 14.02 3.44 13.30
N LYS A 284 13.10 3.75 12.38
CA LYS A 284 13.07 5.01 11.63
C LYS A 284 11.90 5.92 12.00
N ALA A 285 11.14 5.60 13.05
CA ALA A 285 9.99 6.38 13.51
C ALA A 285 10.36 7.67 14.28
N GLY A 286 11.63 7.91 14.53
CA GLY A 286 12.14 9.11 15.24
C GLY A 286 12.98 10.01 14.36
#